data_34b06dfe126cec580056c426f7e0556c
#
_entry.id   34b06dfe126cec580056c426f7e0556c
#
_cell.length_a   1.000
_cell.length_b   1.000
_cell.length_c   1.000
_cell.angle_alpha   90.00
_cell.angle_beta   90.00
_cell.angle_gamma   90.00
#
_symmetry.space_group_name_H-M   'P 1'
#
loop_
_entity.id
_entity.type
_entity.pdbx_description
1 polymer ?
#
loop_
_entity_poly.entity_id
_entity_poly.type
_entity_poly.pdbx_seq_one_letter_code
_entity_poly.pdbx_strand_id
1 'polypeptide(L)'
;MPRLVAAAQSALSSWEAAGGAGAAGVTDLIVGGLTAPRATPGACAAARTRTPCAHVRASGPDVLLARALRLPRTARRTALHHLGCLGGFRALSLAGDIARGDPHARVLVVYGDVSSLIGASLQSPMNEADLLSIAIFSDGAAAAVVGGAGAMQDGPTGGAPRARLLTAASSLLKAPGGESTADDMWLRESGFRSDGSIVGENFVGKSVPRHLMRALPPFLRTLLAQCPPEAQVAPLAQLPVLCHPGGPAILDACGRALQLQPWQLQNSWGVLRARGNMSGATNLFVLHDWLQAGAPGEAGAAQHAVGVAFGPGLSVEGLVLEALR
;
A
#
# COMPACT_ATOMS: atom_id res chain seq x y z
N MET A 1 11.31 8.23 -8.56
CA MET A 1 10.47 8.50 -9.75
C MET A 1 10.49 7.38 -10.80
N PRO A 2 11.61 6.89 -11.35
CA PRO A 2 11.56 5.87 -12.43
C PRO A 2 10.76 4.62 -12.08
N ARG A 3 10.91 4.07 -10.87
CA ARG A 3 10.14 2.90 -10.42
C ARG A 3 8.64 3.15 -10.33
N LEU A 4 8.20 4.33 -9.86
CA LEU A 4 6.79 4.71 -9.82
C LEU A 4 6.21 4.82 -11.24
N VAL A 5 6.97 5.45 -12.15
CA VAL A 5 6.57 5.56 -13.55
C VAL A 5 6.44 4.19 -14.19
N ALA A 6 7.44 3.30 -14.00
CA ALA A 6 7.41 1.95 -14.55
C ALA A 6 6.23 1.12 -14.01
N ALA A 7 5.96 1.17 -12.69
CA ALA A 7 4.81 0.49 -12.09
C ALA A 7 3.48 1.02 -12.66
N ALA A 8 3.34 2.34 -12.77
CA ALA A 8 2.15 2.95 -13.34
C ALA A 8 1.96 2.60 -14.83
N GLN A 9 3.03 2.63 -15.62
CA GLN A 9 2.99 2.23 -17.04
C GLN A 9 2.59 0.76 -17.18
N SER A 10 3.13 -0.14 -16.35
CA SER A 10 2.75 -1.55 -16.35
C SER A 10 1.26 -1.74 -16.06
N ALA A 11 0.72 -1.04 -15.05
CA ALA A 11 -0.71 -1.12 -14.73
C ALA A 11 -1.59 -0.57 -15.86
N LEU A 12 -1.20 0.56 -16.45
CA LEU A 12 -1.92 1.15 -17.58
C LEU A 12 -1.87 0.25 -18.84
N SER A 13 -0.71 -0.32 -19.16
CA SER A 13 -0.57 -1.24 -20.29
C SER A 13 -1.38 -2.53 -20.07
N SER A 14 -1.43 -3.05 -18.86
CA SER A 14 -2.28 -4.20 -18.51
C SER A 14 -3.76 -3.86 -18.67
N TRP A 15 -4.15 -2.66 -18.29
CA TRP A 15 -5.51 -2.17 -18.47
C TRP A 15 -5.86 -1.96 -19.94
N GLU A 16 -4.95 -1.37 -20.75
CA GLU A 16 -5.11 -1.23 -22.21
C GLU A 16 -5.23 -2.59 -22.90
N ALA A 17 -4.38 -3.57 -22.52
CA ALA A 17 -4.42 -4.93 -23.06
C ALA A 17 -5.74 -5.64 -22.73
N ALA A 18 -6.36 -5.27 -21.63
CA ALA A 18 -7.69 -5.71 -21.23
C ALA A 18 -8.82 -4.84 -21.83
N GLY A 19 -8.52 -3.90 -22.75
CA GLY A 19 -9.48 -3.08 -23.48
C GLY A 19 -9.80 -1.72 -22.84
N GLY A 20 -9.06 -1.31 -21.83
CA GLY A 20 -9.23 0.00 -21.19
C GLY A 20 -8.63 1.15 -22.00
N ALA A 21 -8.97 2.39 -21.63
CA ALA A 21 -8.55 3.61 -22.33
C ALA A 21 -7.12 4.08 -21.98
N GLY A 22 -6.36 3.31 -21.21
CA GLY A 22 -4.99 3.65 -20.83
C GLY A 22 -4.87 4.99 -20.09
N ALA A 23 -3.73 5.64 -20.27
CA ALA A 23 -3.44 6.91 -19.59
C ALA A 23 -4.46 8.03 -19.91
N ALA A 24 -5.00 8.05 -21.12
CA ALA A 24 -5.99 9.06 -21.54
C ALA A 24 -7.33 8.94 -20.81
N GLY A 25 -7.66 7.75 -20.32
CA GLY A 25 -8.91 7.49 -19.60
C GLY A 25 -8.83 7.74 -18.09
N VAL A 26 -7.67 8.06 -17.53
CA VAL A 26 -7.51 8.27 -16.08
C VAL A 26 -8.22 9.55 -15.65
N THR A 27 -9.15 9.41 -14.70
CA THR A 27 -9.88 10.54 -14.09
C THR A 27 -9.22 11.01 -12.79
N ASP A 28 -8.60 10.09 -12.06
CA ASP A 28 -8.00 10.33 -10.76
C ASP A 28 -6.64 9.63 -10.63
N LEU A 29 -5.72 10.29 -9.98
CA LEU A 29 -4.41 9.76 -9.62
C LEU A 29 -4.21 9.81 -8.12
N ILE A 30 -4.03 8.68 -7.47
CA ILE A 30 -3.61 8.57 -6.08
C ILE A 30 -2.15 8.12 -6.05
N VAL A 31 -1.30 8.92 -5.43
CA VAL A 31 0.13 8.59 -5.25
C VAL A 31 0.46 8.53 -3.77
N GLY A 32 1.07 7.45 -3.32
CA GLY A 32 1.49 7.29 -1.95
C GLY A 32 2.93 6.80 -1.80
N GLY A 33 3.49 6.99 -0.61
CA GLY A 33 4.82 6.55 -0.21
C GLY A 33 5.43 7.44 0.86
N LEU A 34 6.44 6.89 1.52
CA LEU A 34 7.23 7.57 2.54
C LEU A 34 8.24 8.55 1.96
N THR A 35 8.84 8.16 0.87
CA THR A 35 9.90 8.91 0.22
C THR A 35 9.30 9.76 -0.89
N ALA A 36 8.71 10.89 -0.51
CA ALA A 36 8.51 11.93 -1.51
C ALA A 36 9.88 12.27 -2.13
N PRO A 37 10.04 12.30 -3.47
CA PRO A 37 11.25 12.79 -4.07
C PRO A 37 11.37 14.28 -3.78
N ARG A 38 11.92 14.62 -2.62
CA ARG A 38 12.47 15.96 -2.43
C ARG A 38 13.69 16.05 -3.33
N ALA A 39 13.87 17.24 -3.91
CA ALA A 39 14.88 17.57 -4.92
C ALA A 39 16.16 16.74 -4.79
N THR A 40 16.61 16.21 -5.92
CA THR A 40 17.87 15.48 -6.03
C THR A 40 18.98 16.20 -5.26
N PRO A 41 19.78 15.50 -4.43
CA PRO A 41 20.89 16.09 -3.68
C PRO A 41 21.89 16.88 -4.56
N GLY A 42 21.96 16.59 -5.86
CA GLY A 42 22.77 17.31 -6.83
C GLY A 42 22.39 18.78 -7.05
N ALA A 43 21.14 19.16 -6.82
CA ALA A 43 20.75 20.57 -6.98
C ALA A 43 21.21 21.46 -5.82
N CYS A 44 21.38 20.91 -4.60
CA CYS A 44 21.92 21.66 -3.46
C CYS A 44 23.46 21.62 -3.38
N ALA A 45 24.10 20.56 -3.86
CA ALA A 45 25.58 20.46 -3.81
C ALA A 45 26.28 21.42 -4.78
N ALA A 46 25.60 21.85 -5.86
CA ALA A 46 26.15 22.82 -6.81
C ALA A 46 26.08 24.27 -6.31
N ALA A 47 25.28 24.56 -5.30
CA ALA A 47 25.14 25.91 -4.74
C ALA A 47 26.04 26.09 -3.52
N ARG A 48 27.35 26.19 -3.70
CA ARG A 48 28.30 26.67 -2.68
C ARG A 48 28.14 28.16 -2.33
N THR A 49 26.97 28.73 -2.50
CA THR A 49 26.69 30.11 -2.10
C THR A 49 25.85 30.15 -0.84
N ARG A 50 26.24 31.02 0.09
CA ARG A 50 25.62 31.28 1.41
C ARG A 50 24.19 31.82 1.36
N THR A 51 23.41 31.48 0.36
CA THR A 51 22.00 31.86 0.27
C THR A 51 21.14 30.72 0.79
N PRO A 52 20.17 30.97 1.70
CA PRO A 52 19.25 29.95 2.17
C PRO A 52 18.60 29.29 0.96
N CYS A 53 18.41 27.95 0.98
CA CYS A 53 17.74 27.18 -0.07
C CYS A 53 16.27 27.59 -0.25
N ALA A 54 16.01 28.87 -0.54
CA ALA A 54 14.68 29.47 -0.59
C ALA A 54 13.89 29.10 -1.85
N HIS A 55 14.43 28.34 -2.82
CA HIS A 55 13.80 28.14 -4.12
C HIS A 55 13.90 26.72 -4.66
N VAL A 56 13.88 25.68 -3.83
CA VAL A 56 13.57 24.35 -4.34
C VAL A 56 12.09 24.32 -4.72
N ARG A 57 11.78 24.60 -5.97
CA ARG A 57 10.44 24.39 -6.54
C ARG A 57 10.23 22.88 -6.65
N ALA A 58 9.84 22.23 -5.56
CA ALA A 58 9.48 20.83 -5.55
C ALA A 58 8.01 20.69 -5.95
N SER A 59 7.75 20.20 -7.16
CA SER A 59 6.44 19.65 -7.49
C SER A 59 6.27 18.35 -6.72
N GLY A 60 5.09 18.09 -6.16
CA GLY A 60 4.77 16.82 -5.51
C GLY A 60 4.93 15.63 -6.46
N PRO A 61 5.10 14.40 -5.94
CA PRO A 61 5.24 13.20 -6.76
C PRO A 61 4.03 12.97 -7.67
N ASP A 62 2.85 13.40 -7.26
CA ASP A 62 1.61 13.38 -8.03
C ASP A 62 1.72 14.22 -9.32
N VAL A 63 2.26 15.42 -9.24
CA VAL A 63 2.46 16.29 -10.40
C VAL A 63 3.52 15.71 -11.35
N LEU A 64 4.63 15.23 -10.79
CA LEU A 64 5.72 14.66 -11.58
C LEU A 64 5.26 13.39 -12.31
N LEU A 65 4.51 12.54 -11.64
CA LEU A 65 3.98 11.30 -12.20
C LEU A 65 2.92 11.58 -13.27
N ALA A 66 1.96 12.48 -13.01
CA ALA A 66 0.95 12.87 -13.97
C ALA A 66 1.57 13.41 -15.27
N ARG A 67 2.64 14.21 -15.17
CA ARG A 67 3.38 14.70 -16.34
C ARG A 67 4.11 13.59 -17.07
N ALA A 68 4.82 12.71 -16.34
CA ALA A 68 5.58 11.60 -16.92
C ALA A 68 4.68 10.62 -17.67
N LEU A 69 3.47 10.38 -17.17
CA LEU A 69 2.47 9.51 -17.78
C LEU A 69 1.57 10.22 -18.80
N ARG A 70 1.71 11.54 -18.97
CA ARG A 70 0.86 12.36 -19.85
C ARG A 70 -0.63 12.22 -19.54
N LEU A 71 -0.98 12.16 -18.25
CA LEU A 71 -2.37 12.07 -17.82
C LEU A 71 -3.16 13.32 -18.26
N PRO A 72 -4.51 13.22 -18.40
CA PRO A 72 -5.35 14.37 -18.68
C PRO A 72 -5.11 15.51 -17.68
N ARG A 73 -5.13 16.75 -18.14
CA ARG A 73 -4.96 17.93 -17.28
C ARG A 73 -6.08 18.06 -16.25
N THR A 74 -7.23 17.47 -16.51
CA THR A 74 -8.40 17.42 -15.66
C THR A 74 -8.33 16.30 -14.61
N ALA A 75 -7.36 15.38 -14.71
CA ALA A 75 -7.22 14.30 -13.73
C ALA A 75 -7.00 14.90 -12.33
N ARG A 76 -7.87 14.52 -11.38
CA ARG A 76 -7.76 14.90 -9.97
C ARG A 76 -6.55 14.19 -9.37
N ARG A 77 -5.82 14.85 -8.48
CA ARG A 77 -4.61 14.28 -7.89
C ARG A 77 -4.69 14.30 -6.38
N THR A 78 -4.39 13.17 -5.75
CA THR A 78 -4.32 13.00 -4.31
C THR A 78 -2.98 12.39 -3.94
N ALA A 79 -2.26 13.05 -3.04
CA ALA A 79 -1.02 12.54 -2.48
C ALA A 79 -1.24 12.02 -1.07
N LEU A 80 -0.83 10.77 -0.82
CA LEU A 80 -0.94 10.10 0.47
C LEU A 80 0.46 9.98 1.09
N HIS A 81 0.67 10.67 2.21
CA HIS A 81 1.94 10.69 2.92
C HIS A 81 1.78 10.17 4.35
N HIS A 82 2.89 9.72 4.95
CA HIS A 82 2.98 9.27 6.36
C HIS A 82 2.07 8.09 6.74
N LEU A 83 1.58 7.32 5.76
CA LEU A 83 0.76 6.14 6.01
C LEU A 83 1.59 4.87 6.18
N GLY A 84 2.87 4.89 5.78
CA GLY A 84 3.76 3.74 5.88
C GLY A 84 3.16 2.47 5.28
N CYS A 85 3.30 1.39 6.02
CA CYS A 85 2.97 0.04 5.56
C CYS A 85 1.48 -0.19 5.24
N LEU A 86 0.54 0.56 5.84
CA LEU A 86 -0.88 0.41 5.48
C LEU A 86 -1.26 1.14 4.18
N GLY A 87 -0.40 2.03 3.70
CA GLY A 87 -0.77 3.01 2.68
C GLY A 87 -1.24 2.43 1.35
N GLY A 88 -0.74 1.25 0.95
CA GLY A 88 -1.21 0.59 -0.27
C GLY A 88 -2.69 0.21 -0.21
N PHE A 89 -3.13 -0.40 0.89
CA PHE A 89 -4.55 -0.73 1.06
C PHE A 89 -5.39 0.51 1.32
N ARG A 90 -4.86 1.51 2.04
CA ARG A 90 -5.57 2.80 2.20
C ARG A 90 -5.79 3.49 0.86
N ALA A 91 -4.83 3.42 -0.05
CA ALA A 91 -4.97 3.97 -1.40
C ALA A 91 -6.06 3.23 -2.21
N LEU A 92 -6.14 1.89 -2.10
CA LEU A 92 -7.21 1.11 -2.72
C LEU A 92 -8.58 1.40 -2.10
N SER A 93 -8.66 1.56 -0.77
CA SER A 93 -9.88 1.95 -0.07
C SER A 93 -10.39 3.30 -0.58
N LEU A 94 -9.53 4.32 -0.63
CA LEU A 94 -9.87 5.64 -1.16
C LEU A 94 -10.28 5.58 -2.64
N ALA A 95 -9.59 4.79 -3.46
CA ALA A 95 -9.96 4.59 -4.85
C ALA A 95 -11.35 3.95 -4.99
N GLY A 96 -11.67 3.00 -4.11
CA GLY A 96 -13.00 2.41 -4.02
C GLY A 96 -14.08 3.42 -3.62
N ASP A 97 -13.78 4.34 -2.70
CA ASP A 97 -14.71 5.41 -2.30
C ASP A 97 -14.99 6.36 -3.48
N ILE A 98 -13.95 6.75 -4.22
CA ILE A 98 -14.08 7.57 -5.43
C ILE A 98 -14.94 6.82 -6.48
N ALA A 99 -14.66 5.54 -6.71
CA ALA A 99 -15.36 4.73 -7.70
C ALA A 99 -16.84 4.46 -7.33
N ARG A 100 -17.16 4.42 -6.03
CA ARG A 100 -18.56 4.35 -5.56
C ARG A 100 -19.30 5.67 -5.74
N GLY A 101 -18.61 6.80 -5.57
CA GLY A 101 -19.17 8.14 -5.74
C GLY A 101 -19.34 8.56 -7.21
N ASP A 102 -18.53 8.01 -8.10
CA ASP A 102 -18.56 8.28 -9.54
C ASP A 102 -18.42 6.96 -10.32
N PRO A 103 -19.51 6.43 -10.89
CA PRO A 103 -19.49 5.19 -11.66
C PRO A 103 -18.53 5.20 -12.86
N HIS A 104 -18.19 6.36 -13.39
CA HIS A 104 -17.28 6.51 -14.52
C HIS A 104 -15.83 6.82 -14.09
N ALA A 105 -15.56 6.88 -12.79
CA ALA A 105 -14.20 7.10 -12.27
C ALA A 105 -13.26 5.98 -12.72
N ARG A 106 -12.06 6.38 -13.09
CA ARG A 106 -10.92 5.51 -13.41
C ARG A 106 -9.71 6.01 -12.64
N VAL A 107 -9.48 5.38 -11.50
CA VAL A 107 -8.51 5.81 -10.50
C VAL A 107 -7.22 5.03 -10.68
N LEU A 108 -6.15 5.69 -11.08
CA LEU A 108 -4.81 5.13 -11.08
C LEU A 108 -4.21 5.29 -9.67
N VAL A 109 -4.02 4.18 -8.98
CA VAL A 109 -3.31 4.10 -7.70
C VAL A 109 -1.86 3.75 -7.98
N VAL A 110 -0.92 4.53 -7.43
CA VAL A 110 0.52 4.25 -7.51
C VAL A 110 1.12 4.41 -6.11
N TYR A 111 1.73 3.37 -5.59
CA TYR A 111 2.37 3.39 -4.29
C TYR A 111 3.81 2.89 -4.38
N GLY A 112 4.75 3.60 -3.75
CA GLY A 112 6.13 3.15 -3.75
C GLY A 112 6.97 3.82 -2.70
N ASP A 113 7.89 3.04 -2.14
CA ASP A 113 8.85 3.47 -1.14
C ASP A 113 10.26 3.07 -1.54
N VAL A 114 11.23 3.91 -1.17
CA VAL A 114 12.66 3.70 -1.39
C VAL A 114 13.33 3.61 -0.02
N SER A 115 13.15 2.47 0.64
CA SER A 115 13.66 2.22 2.00
C SER A 115 15.20 2.22 2.06
N SER A 116 15.86 1.96 0.94
CA SER A 116 17.33 2.07 0.84
C SER A 116 17.85 3.48 1.15
N LEU A 117 17.04 4.53 0.97
CA LEU A 117 17.41 5.89 1.38
C LEU A 117 17.44 6.05 2.90
N ILE A 118 16.58 5.34 3.63
CA ILE A 118 16.60 5.31 5.10
C ILE A 118 17.84 4.56 5.55
N GLY A 119 18.10 3.38 5.00
CA GLY A 119 19.31 2.59 5.29
C GLY A 119 20.60 3.36 5.05
N ALA A 120 20.68 4.13 3.98
CA ALA A 120 21.84 4.97 3.67
C ALA A 120 22.03 6.13 4.68
N SER A 121 21.03 6.47 5.47
CA SER A 121 21.10 7.52 6.49
C SER A 121 21.57 7.01 7.85
N LEU A 122 21.62 5.70 8.07
CA LEU A 122 22.03 5.09 9.34
C LEU A 122 23.54 5.31 9.56
N GLN A 123 23.91 5.57 10.81
CA GLN A 123 25.31 5.82 11.20
C GLN A 123 25.94 4.59 11.85
N SER A 124 27.24 4.48 11.73
CA SER A 124 28.02 3.49 12.48
C SER A 124 28.42 4.08 13.86
N PRO A 125 28.35 3.30 14.97
CA PRO A 125 27.86 1.92 15.02
C PRO A 125 26.33 1.85 14.95
N MET A 126 25.80 0.89 14.17
CA MET A 126 24.37 0.60 14.07
C MET A 126 23.91 -0.22 15.29
N ASN A 127 22.72 0.10 15.77
CA ASN A 127 22.09 -0.70 16.82
C ASN A 127 21.28 -1.88 16.22
N GLU A 128 20.76 -2.77 17.09
CA GLU A 128 20.00 -3.96 16.66
C GLU A 128 18.76 -3.59 15.82
N ALA A 129 18.06 -2.51 16.17
CA ALA A 129 16.87 -2.06 15.43
C ALA A 129 17.22 -1.55 14.03
N ASP A 130 18.36 -0.87 13.88
CA ASP A 130 18.87 -0.43 12.58
C ASP A 130 19.20 -1.63 11.68
N LEU A 131 19.89 -2.64 12.22
CA LEU A 131 20.22 -3.87 11.51
C LEU A 131 18.97 -4.64 11.09
N LEU A 132 17.99 -4.74 11.98
CA LEU A 132 16.71 -5.38 11.68
C LEU A 132 15.96 -4.62 10.58
N SER A 133 15.95 -3.30 10.63
CA SER A 133 15.33 -2.46 9.61
C SER A 133 15.97 -2.68 8.23
N ILE A 134 17.31 -2.70 8.14
CA ILE A 134 18.01 -2.98 6.87
C ILE A 134 17.70 -4.39 6.36
N ALA A 135 17.57 -5.36 7.25
CA ALA A 135 17.33 -6.76 6.87
C ALA A 135 15.91 -7.00 6.35
N ILE A 136 14.92 -6.23 6.83
CA ILE A 136 13.50 -6.45 6.50
C ILE A 136 13.04 -5.55 5.35
N PHE A 137 13.40 -4.25 5.39
CA PHE A 137 12.89 -3.28 4.43
C PHE A 137 13.60 -3.34 3.08
N SER A 138 12.85 -3.13 2.02
CA SER A 138 13.32 -3.10 0.64
C SER A 138 12.65 -1.97 -0.15
N ASP A 139 13.16 -1.70 -1.35
CA ASP A 139 12.60 -0.75 -2.28
C ASP A 139 11.54 -1.41 -3.16
N GLY A 140 10.43 -0.75 -3.35
CA GLY A 140 9.41 -1.24 -4.28
C GLY A 140 8.42 -0.17 -4.73
N ALA A 141 7.79 -0.46 -5.86
CA ALA A 141 6.68 0.32 -6.39
C ALA A 141 5.66 -0.60 -7.05
N ALA A 142 4.39 -0.32 -6.84
CA ALA A 142 3.29 -1.04 -7.43
C ALA A 142 2.18 -0.08 -7.83
N ALA A 143 1.34 -0.50 -8.77
CA ALA A 143 0.20 0.29 -9.21
C ALA A 143 -1.01 -0.59 -9.53
N ALA A 144 -2.18 0.00 -9.45
CA ALA A 144 -3.44 -0.63 -9.84
C ALA A 144 -4.37 0.41 -10.46
N VAL A 145 -5.27 -0.03 -11.35
CA VAL A 145 -6.38 0.78 -11.84
C VAL A 145 -7.65 0.28 -11.16
N VAL A 146 -8.41 1.20 -10.56
CA VAL A 146 -9.70 0.93 -9.92
C VAL A 146 -10.76 1.70 -10.68
N GLY A 147 -11.75 0.99 -11.20
CA GLY A 147 -12.86 1.58 -11.95
C GLY A 147 -14.18 1.51 -11.20
N GLY A 148 -15.03 2.52 -11.41
CA GLY A 148 -16.44 2.47 -11.05
C GLY A 148 -17.22 1.52 -11.96
N ALA A 149 -18.46 1.19 -11.57
CA ALA A 149 -19.28 0.22 -12.30
C ALA A 149 -19.56 0.62 -13.77
N GLY A 150 -19.72 1.91 -14.06
CA GLY A 150 -19.90 2.44 -15.42
C GLY A 150 -18.62 2.47 -16.24
N ALA A 151 -17.46 2.62 -15.59
CA ALA A 151 -16.16 2.65 -16.26
C ALA A 151 -15.83 1.34 -16.98
N MET A 152 -16.49 0.26 -16.63
CA MET A 152 -16.37 -1.06 -17.26
C MET A 152 -17.21 -1.20 -18.53
N GLN A 153 -18.18 -0.29 -18.74
CA GLN A 153 -19.13 -0.35 -19.85
C GLN A 153 -18.75 0.57 -21.02
N ASP A 154 -17.82 1.49 -20.81
CA ASP A 154 -17.51 2.60 -21.73
C ASP A 154 -16.59 2.22 -22.90
N GLY A 155 -16.47 0.94 -23.25
CA GLY A 155 -15.66 0.53 -24.40
C GLY A 155 -16.06 -0.83 -24.95
N PRO A 156 -15.83 -1.07 -26.28
CA PRO A 156 -16.11 -2.36 -26.93
C PRO A 156 -15.28 -3.51 -26.35
N THR A 157 -14.35 -3.19 -25.46
CA THR A 157 -13.41 -4.12 -24.83
C THR A 157 -13.12 -3.68 -23.39
N GLY A 158 -14.15 -3.26 -22.62
CA GLY A 158 -13.96 -2.95 -21.20
C GLY A 158 -13.15 -4.07 -20.53
N GLY A 159 -11.92 -3.78 -20.13
CA GLY A 159 -11.02 -4.79 -19.60
C GLY A 159 -11.67 -5.50 -18.43
N ALA A 160 -11.78 -6.83 -18.52
CA ALA A 160 -12.40 -7.60 -17.47
C ALA A 160 -11.70 -7.31 -16.13
N PRO A 161 -12.44 -6.82 -15.11
CA PRO A 161 -11.85 -6.57 -13.81
C PRO A 161 -11.38 -7.90 -13.22
N ARG A 162 -10.22 -7.88 -12.59
CA ARG A 162 -9.65 -9.06 -11.95
C ARG A 162 -10.21 -9.29 -10.53
N ALA A 163 -10.65 -8.22 -9.91
CA ALA A 163 -11.25 -8.26 -8.58
C ALA A 163 -12.27 -7.14 -8.37
N ARG A 164 -13.17 -7.36 -7.43
CA ARG A 164 -14.09 -6.37 -6.90
C ARG A 164 -13.73 -6.05 -5.45
N LEU A 165 -13.69 -4.77 -5.08
CA LEU A 165 -13.60 -4.34 -3.69
C LEU A 165 -15.01 -4.30 -3.09
N LEU A 166 -15.31 -5.25 -2.21
CA LEU A 166 -16.63 -5.38 -1.58
C LEU A 166 -16.81 -4.35 -0.46
N THR A 167 -15.83 -4.27 0.45
CA THR A 167 -15.83 -3.32 1.56
C THR A 167 -14.42 -2.98 2.00
N ALA A 168 -14.29 -1.86 2.70
CA ALA A 168 -13.05 -1.42 3.34
C ALA A 168 -13.36 -0.75 4.68
N ALA A 169 -12.47 -0.90 5.65
CA ALA A 169 -12.57 -0.24 6.94
C ALA A 169 -11.18 0.15 7.45
N SER A 170 -11.14 1.24 8.21
CA SER A 170 -9.95 1.74 8.89
C SER A 170 -10.21 1.93 10.38
N SER A 171 -9.21 1.67 11.21
CA SER A 171 -9.31 1.88 12.65
C SER A 171 -7.97 2.28 13.25
N LEU A 172 -8.01 3.12 14.26
CA LEU A 172 -6.90 3.32 15.19
C LEU A 172 -7.03 2.26 16.29
N LEU A 173 -5.96 1.50 16.50
CA LEU A 173 -5.93 0.49 17.56
C LEU A 173 -5.62 1.16 18.90
N LYS A 174 -6.38 0.78 19.93
CA LYS A 174 -6.16 1.25 21.30
C LYS A 174 -5.51 0.15 22.14
N ALA A 175 -4.59 0.52 23.04
CA ALA A 175 -4.12 -0.37 24.07
C ALA A 175 -5.25 -0.70 25.05
N PRO A 176 -5.18 -1.84 25.75
CA PRO A 176 -6.07 -2.13 26.87
C PRO A 176 -5.95 -1.03 27.94
N GLY A 177 -7.08 -0.47 28.37
CA GLY A 177 -7.10 0.66 29.30
C GLY A 177 -7.24 2.03 28.64
N GLY A 178 -7.25 2.10 27.29
CA GLY A 178 -7.43 3.34 26.53
C GLY A 178 -6.15 4.15 26.36
N GLU A 179 -4.98 3.60 26.74
CA GLU A 179 -3.69 4.22 26.51
C GLU A 179 -3.43 4.44 24.98
N SER A 180 -2.68 5.47 24.66
CA SER A 180 -2.28 5.74 23.28
C SER A 180 -1.31 4.67 22.80
N THR A 181 -1.55 4.12 21.59
CA THR A 181 -0.61 3.25 20.89
C THR A 181 0.18 4.04 19.82
N ALA A 182 0.02 5.35 19.79
CA ALA A 182 0.66 6.21 18.78
C ALA A 182 2.20 6.11 18.84
N ASP A 183 2.76 5.91 20.04
CA ASP A 183 4.20 5.80 20.25
C ASP A 183 4.75 4.39 19.99
N ASP A 184 3.88 3.40 19.75
CA ASP A 184 4.30 2.02 19.47
C ASP A 184 4.77 1.84 18.01
N MET A 185 4.28 2.66 17.10
CA MET A 185 4.68 2.64 15.70
C MET A 185 4.62 4.04 15.11
N TRP A 186 5.76 4.61 14.78
CA TRP A 186 5.83 5.96 14.21
C TRP A 186 6.89 6.07 13.11
N LEU A 187 6.71 7.10 12.31
CA LEU A 187 7.63 7.54 11.28
C LEU A 187 8.00 8.98 11.56
N ARG A 188 9.28 9.28 11.57
CA ARG A 188 9.79 10.62 11.78
C ARG A 188 10.73 11.01 10.65
N GLU A 189 10.43 12.12 10.01
CA GLU A 189 11.38 12.80 9.14
C GLU A 189 12.16 13.80 9.99
N SER A 190 13.44 13.54 10.25
CA SER A 190 14.27 14.39 11.11
C SER A 190 14.92 15.56 10.36
N GLY A 191 14.65 15.68 9.05
CA GLY A 191 15.21 16.77 8.22
C GLY A 191 16.39 16.33 7.35
N PHE A 192 17.20 17.31 6.95
CA PHE A 192 18.38 17.08 6.11
C PHE A 192 19.64 17.17 6.93
N ARG A 193 20.60 16.30 6.69
CA ARG A 193 21.97 16.44 7.16
C ARG A 193 22.70 17.55 6.38
N SER A 194 23.84 17.96 6.89
CA SER A 194 24.73 18.94 6.23
C SER A 194 25.23 18.50 4.84
N ASP A 195 25.21 17.19 4.57
CA ASP A 195 25.53 16.59 3.27
C ASP A 195 24.32 16.50 2.33
N GLY A 196 23.13 16.94 2.77
CA GLY A 196 21.91 16.91 1.99
C GLY A 196 21.16 15.57 2.04
N SER A 197 21.63 14.58 2.80
CA SER A 197 20.92 13.33 3.00
C SER A 197 19.69 13.53 3.89
N ILE A 198 18.62 12.76 3.61
CA ILE A 198 17.40 12.76 4.41
C ILE A 198 17.63 11.86 5.63
N VAL A 199 17.31 12.35 6.80
CA VAL A 199 17.25 11.53 8.00
C VAL A 199 15.80 11.15 8.22
N GLY A 200 15.47 9.89 7.98
CA GLY A 200 14.17 9.31 8.33
C GLY A 200 14.38 8.26 9.43
N GLU A 201 13.54 8.28 10.41
CA GLU A 201 13.49 7.25 11.45
C GLU A 201 12.14 6.56 11.37
N ASN A 202 12.16 5.24 11.41
CA ASN A 202 10.96 4.44 11.64
C ASN A 202 11.13 3.65 12.93
N PHE A 203 10.08 3.57 13.70
CA PHE A 203 10.07 2.79 14.93
C PHE A 203 8.90 1.84 14.91
N VAL A 204 9.18 0.56 15.21
CA VAL A 204 8.18 -0.47 15.44
C VAL A 204 8.45 -1.08 16.80
N GLY A 205 7.61 -0.74 17.76
CA GLY A 205 7.76 -1.18 19.14
C GLY A 205 7.61 -2.70 19.29
N LYS A 206 8.31 -3.27 20.27
CA LYS A 206 8.20 -4.71 20.62
C LYS A 206 6.79 -5.12 21.07
N SER A 207 5.96 -4.16 21.48
CA SER A 207 4.55 -4.33 21.86
C SER A 207 3.60 -4.51 20.67
N VAL A 208 3.97 -4.06 19.48
CA VAL A 208 3.12 -4.06 18.27
C VAL A 208 2.49 -5.44 17.99
N PRO A 209 3.23 -6.57 17.94
CA PRO A 209 2.63 -7.87 17.71
C PRO A 209 1.53 -8.22 18.73
N ARG A 210 1.72 -7.86 20.00
CA ARG A 210 0.75 -8.10 21.08
C ARG A 210 -0.53 -7.26 20.89
N HIS A 211 -0.40 -6.00 20.50
CA HIS A 211 -1.55 -5.13 20.20
C HIS A 211 -2.33 -5.64 19.00
N LEU A 212 -1.64 -6.06 17.96
CA LEU A 212 -2.27 -6.68 16.78
C LEU A 212 -3.05 -7.94 17.14
N MET A 213 -2.47 -8.84 17.95
CA MET A 213 -3.15 -10.07 18.39
C MET A 213 -4.50 -9.81 19.08
N ARG A 214 -4.62 -8.71 19.81
CA ARG A 214 -5.87 -8.36 20.52
C ARG A 214 -6.88 -7.64 19.64
N ALA A 215 -6.40 -6.77 18.77
CA ALA A 215 -7.25 -5.86 18.01
C ALA A 215 -7.76 -6.45 16.69
N LEU A 216 -7.00 -7.35 16.05
CA LEU A 216 -7.37 -7.92 14.75
C LEU A 216 -8.66 -8.73 14.75
N PRO A 217 -8.91 -9.68 15.70
CA PRO A 217 -10.12 -10.49 15.64
C PRO A 217 -11.42 -9.68 15.68
N PRO A 218 -11.62 -8.70 16.58
CA PRO A 218 -12.82 -7.88 16.57
C PRO A 218 -12.89 -6.97 15.32
N PHE A 219 -11.77 -6.42 14.89
CA PHE A 219 -11.73 -5.58 13.68
C PHE A 219 -12.19 -6.35 12.44
N LEU A 220 -11.65 -7.55 12.19
CA LEU A 220 -12.01 -8.36 11.03
C LEU A 220 -13.45 -8.88 11.10
N ARG A 221 -13.97 -9.20 12.29
CA ARG A 221 -15.41 -9.51 12.43
C ARG A 221 -16.28 -8.35 11.97
N THR A 222 -15.95 -7.13 12.42
CA THR A 222 -16.70 -5.93 12.01
C THR A 222 -16.57 -5.67 10.52
N LEU A 223 -15.39 -5.82 9.95
CA LEU A 223 -15.15 -5.66 8.52
C LEU A 223 -15.98 -6.65 7.69
N LEU A 224 -15.95 -7.94 8.04
CA LEU A 224 -16.71 -8.97 7.33
C LEU A 224 -18.22 -8.76 7.45
N ALA A 225 -18.71 -8.26 8.59
CA ALA A 225 -20.11 -7.95 8.80
C ALA A 225 -20.61 -6.76 7.95
N GLN A 226 -19.71 -5.96 7.38
CA GLN A 226 -20.02 -4.85 6.48
C GLN A 226 -20.11 -5.29 5.01
N CYS A 227 -19.79 -6.54 4.70
CA CYS A 227 -19.92 -7.05 3.33
C CYS A 227 -21.40 -7.10 2.92
N PRO A 228 -21.70 -6.80 1.66
CA PRO A 228 -23.04 -6.98 1.13
C PRO A 228 -23.49 -8.44 1.31
N PRO A 229 -24.71 -8.70 1.84
CA PRO A 229 -25.19 -10.07 2.06
C PRO A 229 -25.21 -10.93 0.80
N GLU A 230 -25.47 -10.32 -0.34
CA GLU A 230 -25.50 -10.96 -1.66
C GLU A 230 -24.13 -11.48 -2.11
N ALA A 231 -23.04 -10.95 -1.56
CA ALA A 231 -21.67 -11.41 -1.86
C ALA A 231 -21.39 -12.80 -1.27
N GLN A 232 -22.16 -13.25 -0.29
CA GLN A 232 -22.03 -14.56 0.35
C GLN A 232 -20.58 -14.88 0.77
N VAL A 233 -19.91 -13.92 1.39
CA VAL A 233 -18.52 -14.05 1.81
C VAL A 233 -18.39 -15.18 2.83
N ALA A 234 -17.50 -16.13 2.55
CA ALA A 234 -17.25 -17.27 3.42
C ALA A 234 -16.69 -16.83 4.81
N PRO A 235 -16.81 -17.69 5.84
CA PRO A 235 -16.16 -17.44 7.11
C PRO A 235 -14.63 -17.27 6.97
N LEU A 236 -14.02 -16.44 7.83
CA LEU A 236 -12.58 -16.13 7.79
C LEU A 236 -11.69 -17.38 7.72
N ALA A 237 -12.09 -18.47 8.38
CA ALA A 237 -11.34 -19.74 8.37
C ALA A 237 -11.19 -20.37 6.98
N GLN A 238 -12.00 -19.95 6.01
CA GLN A 238 -11.99 -20.43 4.63
C GLN A 238 -11.42 -19.42 3.63
N LEU A 239 -10.95 -18.26 4.10
CA LEU A 239 -10.46 -17.17 3.26
C LEU A 239 -8.94 -17.05 3.31
N PRO A 240 -8.27 -16.80 2.18
CA PRO A 240 -6.90 -16.28 2.20
C PRO A 240 -6.87 -14.92 2.90
N VAL A 241 -5.82 -14.70 3.68
CA VAL A 241 -5.59 -13.45 4.39
C VAL A 241 -4.36 -12.76 3.79
N LEU A 242 -4.59 -11.70 3.06
CA LEU A 242 -3.58 -10.86 2.43
C LEU A 242 -3.03 -9.89 3.48
N CYS A 243 -2.26 -10.44 4.42
CA CYS A 243 -1.68 -9.68 5.52
C CYS A 243 -0.43 -8.93 5.07
N HIS A 244 -0.33 -7.65 5.39
CA HIS A 244 0.92 -6.91 5.18
C HIS A 244 2.09 -7.61 5.87
N PRO A 245 3.12 -8.05 5.13
CA PRO A 245 4.25 -8.77 5.70
C PRO A 245 5.29 -7.79 6.26
N GLY A 246 4.96 -7.15 7.39
CA GLY A 246 5.85 -6.21 8.08
C GLY A 246 7.14 -6.82 8.59
N GLY A 247 7.17 -8.15 8.70
CA GLY A 247 8.27 -8.99 9.13
C GLY A 247 7.74 -10.34 9.62
N PRO A 248 8.60 -11.35 9.85
CA PRO A 248 8.16 -12.67 10.30
C PRO A 248 7.30 -12.63 11.57
N ALA A 249 7.73 -11.87 12.58
CA ALA A 249 7.01 -11.74 13.85
C ALA A 249 5.58 -11.18 13.70
N ILE A 250 5.36 -10.31 12.72
CA ILE A 250 4.03 -9.74 12.42
C ILE A 250 3.12 -10.80 11.80
N LEU A 251 3.61 -11.54 10.80
CA LEU A 251 2.84 -12.62 10.17
C LEU A 251 2.49 -13.72 11.17
N ASP A 252 3.45 -14.11 12.01
CA ASP A 252 3.22 -15.10 13.08
C ASP A 252 2.19 -14.61 14.10
N ALA A 253 2.26 -13.33 14.50
CA ALA A 253 1.28 -12.75 15.41
C ALA A 253 -0.13 -12.74 14.79
N CYS A 254 -0.25 -12.37 13.52
CA CYS A 254 -1.53 -12.41 12.81
C CYS A 254 -2.07 -13.85 12.69
N GLY A 255 -1.21 -14.81 12.32
CA GLY A 255 -1.57 -16.22 12.25
C GLY A 255 -2.13 -16.75 13.58
N ARG A 256 -1.44 -16.47 14.69
CA ARG A 256 -1.89 -16.86 16.03
C ARG A 256 -3.17 -16.14 16.46
N ALA A 257 -3.26 -14.82 16.23
CA ALA A 257 -4.41 -14.03 16.64
C ALA A 257 -5.72 -14.47 15.97
N LEU A 258 -5.63 -14.84 14.72
CA LEU A 258 -6.77 -15.21 13.88
C LEU A 258 -6.93 -16.72 13.71
N GLN A 259 -6.06 -17.52 14.36
CA GLN A 259 -6.03 -18.99 14.28
C GLN A 259 -5.96 -19.48 12.81
N LEU A 260 -5.13 -18.81 12.00
CA LEU A 260 -5.01 -19.10 10.58
C LEU A 260 -4.22 -20.38 10.31
N GLN A 261 -4.63 -21.10 9.28
CA GLN A 261 -3.85 -22.17 8.70
C GLN A 261 -2.72 -21.59 7.84
N PRO A 262 -1.59 -22.29 7.65
CA PRO A 262 -0.43 -21.77 6.90
C PRO A 262 -0.75 -21.31 5.47
N TRP A 263 -1.69 -21.98 4.77
CA TRP A 263 -2.09 -21.65 3.40
C TRP A 263 -2.76 -20.27 3.30
N GLN A 264 -3.42 -19.81 4.37
CA GLN A 264 -4.13 -18.53 4.38
C GLN A 264 -3.16 -17.33 4.28
N LEU A 265 -1.93 -17.45 4.77
CA LEU A 265 -0.89 -16.42 4.72
C LEU A 265 0.18 -16.68 3.63
N GLN A 266 -0.01 -17.67 2.77
CA GLN A 266 1.02 -18.10 1.81
C GLN A 266 1.50 -16.98 0.89
N ASN A 267 0.58 -16.11 0.41
CA ASN A 267 0.93 -14.99 -0.46
C ASN A 267 1.77 -13.93 0.29
N SER A 268 1.41 -13.64 1.54
CA SER A 268 2.15 -12.71 2.41
C SER A 268 3.57 -13.20 2.68
N TRP A 269 3.72 -14.49 3.05
CA TRP A 269 5.01 -15.12 3.24
C TRP A 269 5.81 -15.21 1.94
N GLY A 270 5.16 -15.48 0.82
CA GLY A 270 5.78 -15.52 -0.52
C GLY A 270 6.41 -14.18 -0.88
N VAL A 271 5.67 -13.09 -0.72
CA VAL A 271 6.18 -11.74 -1.00
C VAL A 271 7.31 -11.37 -0.06
N LEU A 272 7.19 -11.64 1.26
CA LEU A 272 8.24 -11.34 2.22
C LEU A 272 9.56 -12.05 1.87
N ARG A 273 9.51 -13.32 1.50
CA ARG A 273 10.69 -14.09 1.12
C ARG A 273 11.32 -13.61 -0.18
N ALA A 274 10.49 -13.28 -1.17
CA ALA A 274 10.98 -12.96 -2.51
C ALA A 274 11.42 -11.49 -2.66
N ARG A 275 10.79 -10.56 -1.91
CA ARG A 275 10.90 -9.12 -2.14
C ARG A 275 11.18 -8.29 -0.89
N GLY A 276 11.04 -8.86 0.32
CA GLY A 276 11.11 -8.10 1.57
C GLY A 276 9.89 -7.20 1.79
N ASN A 277 10.01 -6.32 2.78
CA ASN A 277 8.99 -5.32 3.11
C ASN A 277 9.23 -4.01 2.34
N MET A 278 8.47 -3.79 1.28
CA MET A 278 8.48 -2.56 0.46
C MET A 278 7.47 -1.52 0.99
N SER A 279 7.25 -1.50 2.31
CA SER A 279 6.24 -0.64 2.95
C SER A 279 4.84 -0.84 2.32
N GLY A 280 4.08 0.23 2.07
CA GLY A 280 2.74 0.13 1.52
C GLY A 280 2.65 -0.50 0.12
N ALA A 281 3.70 -0.45 -0.68
CA ALA A 281 3.74 -1.14 -1.97
C ALA A 281 3.59 -2.66 -1.83
N THR A 282 4.09 -3.24 -0.74
CA THR A 282 4.02 -4.67 -0.47
C THR A 282 2.60 -5.22 -0.52
N ASN A 283 1.62 -4.43 -0.06
CA ASN A 283 0.21 -4.83 -0.04
C ASN A 283 -0.32 -5.11 -1.45
N LEU A 284 0.09 -4.29 -2.41
CA LEU A 284 -0.28 -4.45 -3.82
C LEU A 284 0.42 -5.68 -4.44
N PHE A 285 1.64 -5.99 -4.02
CA PHE A 285 2.31 -7.22 -4.44
C PHE A 285 1.63 -8.47 -3.87
N VAL A 286 1.22 -8.47 -2.60
CA VAL A 286 0.48 -9.58 -2.00
C VAL A 286 -0.86 -9.79 -2.70
N LEU A 287 -1.57 -8.69 -3.00
CA LEU A 287 -2.81 -8.72 -3.80
C LEU A 287 -2.56 -9.26 -5.21
N HIS A 288 -1.51 -8.79 -5.88
CA HIS A 288 -1.15 -9.25 -7.21
C HIS A 288 -0.87 -10.75 -7.24
N ASP A 289 -0.03 -11.25 -6.31
CA ASP A 289 0.34 -12.66 -6.25
C ASP A 289 -0.90 -13.55 -5.97
N TRP A 290 -1.85 -13.09 -5.14
CA TRP A 290 -3.13 -13.77 -4.95
C TRP A 290 -3.96 -13.83 -6.24
N LEU A 291 -4.06 -12.72 -6.98
CA LEU A 291 -4.79 -12.67 -8.24
C LEU A 291 -4.13 -13.49 -9.37
N GLN A 292 -2.80 -13.68 -9.31
CA GLN A 292 -2.06 -14.49 -10.30
C GLN A 292 -2.13 -15.98 -10.00
N ALA A 293 -2.13 -16.36 -8.72
CA ALA A 293 -2.20 -17.77 -8.33
C ALA A 293 -3.51 -18.44 -8.82
N GLY A 294 -4.50 -17.67 -9.23
CA GLY A 294 -5.85 -18.14 -9.47
C GLY A 294 -6.50 -18.50 -8.14
N ALA A 295 -7.80 -18.66 -8.11
CA ALA A 295 -8.40 -19.42 -7.04
C ALA A 295 -7.82 -20.85 -7.14
N PRO A 296 -7.33 -21.49 -6.06
CA PRO A 296 -6.76 -22.85 -6.12
C PRO A 296 -7.70 -23.74 -6.90
N GLY A 297 -7.17 -24.44 -7.93
CA GLY A 297 -7.87 -25.00 -9.08
C GLY A 297 -8.85 -26.13 -8.85
N GLU A 298 -9.69 -26.07 -7.84
CA GLU A 298 -10.83 -26.96 -7.67
C GLU A 298 -12.12 -26.14 -7.54
N ALA A 299 -13.19 -26.65 -8.08
CA ALA A 299 -14.53 -26.10 -7.98
C ALA A 299 -14.85 -25.85 -6.48
N GLY A 300 -14.80 -24.58 -6.01
CA GLY A 300 -14.99 -24.21 -4.61
C GLY A 300 -13.86 -23.39 -4.00
N ALA A 301 -12.81 -23.08 -4.73
CA ALA A 301 -11.72 -22.23 -4.22
C ALA A 301 -12.21 -20.83 -3.85
N ALA A 302 -11.67 -20.31 -2.75
CA ALA A 302 -12.09 -19.05 -2.15
C ALA A 302 -12.08 -17.90 -3.16
N GLN A 303 -13.28 -17.55 -3.63
CA GLN A 303 -13.51 -16.43 -4.52
C GLN A 303 -13.22 -15.09 -3.81
N HIS A 304 -13.15 -15.10 -2.48
CA HIS A 304 -12.95 -13.93 -1.65
C HIS A 304 -11.62 -14.00 -0.90
N ALA A 305 -11.08 -12.82 -0.57
CA ALA A 305 -9.92 -12.66 0.30
C ALA A 305 -10.10 -11.48 1.26
N VAL A 306 -9.44 -11.55 2.40
CA VAL A 306 -9.37 -10.46 3.36
C VAL A 306 -7.98 -9.84 3.32
N GLY A 307 -7.89 -8.57 2.96
CA GLY A 307 -6.67 -7.78 3.07
C GLY A 307 -6.58 -7.09 4.43
N VAL A 308 -5.40 -7.09 5.06
CA VAL A 308 -5.16 -6.33 6.29
C VAL A 308 -3.73 -5.78 6.31
N ALA A 309 -3.61 -4.50 6.65
CA ALA A 309 -2.33 -3.81 6.76
C ALA A 309 -2.30 -2.90 7.98
N PHE A 310 -1.09 -2.63 8.46
CA PHE A 310 -0.83 -1.84 9.66
C PHE A 310 0.11 -0.69 9.34
N GLY A 311 0.01 0.38 10.10
CA GLY A 311 0.85 1.55 9.88
C GLY A 311 1.02 2.42 11.11
N PRO A 312 1.69 3.58 10.94
CA PRO A 312 1.99 4.52 12.01
C PRO A 312 0.77 4.92 12.83
N GLY A 313 1.00 5.22 14.11
CA GLY A 313 -0.06 5.45 15.09
C GLY A 313 -0.81 4.17 15.46
N LEU A 314 -0.23 3.00 15.11
CA LEU A 314 -0.82 1.68 15.23
C LEU A 314 -2.24 1.65 14.65
N SER A 315 -2.34 2.08 13.41
CA SER A 315 -3.57 2.04 12.63
C SER A 315 -3.66 0.77 11.80
N VAL A 316 -4.88 0.35 11.50
CA VAL A 316 -5.19 -0.82 10.66
C VAL A 316 -6.10 -0.42 9.52
N GLU A 317 -5.82 -0.95 8.35
CA GLU A 317 -6.68 -0.89 7.16
C GLU A 317 -7.06 -2.30 6.76
N GLY A 318 -8.34 -2.53 6.52
CA GLY A 318 -8.89 -3.81 6.10
C GLY A 318 -9.70 -3.69 4.82
N LEU A 319 -9.59 -4.70 3.95
CA LEU A 319 -10.32 -4.82 2.70
C LEU A 319 -10.96 -6.20 2.61
N VAL A 320 -12.13 -6.29 1.97
CA VAL A 320 -12.66 -7.57 1.51
C VAL A 320 -12.78 -7.51 -0.01
N LEU A 321 -12.22 -8.48 -0.67
CA LEU A 321 -12.07 -8.55 -2.12
C LEU A 321 -12.73 -9.82 -2.65
N GLU A 322 -13.33 -9.72 -3.83
CA GLU A 322 -13.83 -10.83 -4.62
C GLU A 322 -13.00 -10.93 -5.90
N ALA A 323 -12.41 -12.11 -6.17
CA ALA A 323 -11.76 -12.38 -7.44
C ALA A 323 -12.82 -12.60 -8.53
N LEU A 324 -12.69 -11.89 -9.64
CA LEU A 324 -13.55 -12.05 -10.82
C LEU A 324 -12.82 -12.92 -11.84
N ARG A 325 -13.55 -13.85 -12.46
CA ARG A 325 -13.03 -14.81 -13.47
C ARG A 325 -13.37 -14.33 -14.88
#